data_b6af40b4aa537557ddb4f88705a4ccbf
#
_entry.id   b6af40b4aa537557ddb4f88705a4ccbf
#
_cell.length_a   1.000
_cell.length_b   1.000
_cell.length_c   1.000
_cell.angle_alpha   90.00
_cell.angle_beta   90.00
_cell.angle_gamma   90.00
#
_symmetry.space_group_name_H-M   'P 1'
#
loop_
_entity.id
_entity.type
_entity.pdbx_description
1 polymer ?
#
loop_
_entity_poly.entity_id
_entity_poly.type
_entity_poly.pdbx_seq_one_letter_code
_entity_poly.pdbx_strand_id
1 'polypeptide(L)'
;MSKERGEAFIFDLDGTLFQTDLVAVPAFHRTHRRLQEQGLYQGNPPTDEQVKSVFGMTPDGVWERLMPGASDEAKKIADDWWLQDELDCLAEGMGELYPGVDRGLEVIHRQGFRLFVASNGRAPYVRGVLRAFGISSWFTGIYSAGEREVFDKNRLVALLMKEHQVNSGWMVGDRSSDVQAGKANGLTVIGCRYAGFPRFSDGKELEGADRLIDSFSELLTLAG
;
A
#
# COMPACT_ATOMS: atom_id res chain seq x y z
N MET A 1 -32.49 -14.44 1.69
CA MET A 1 -31.39 -15.39 1.91
C MET A 1 -30.11 -14.65 1.53
N SER A 2 -29.34 -14.21 2.52
CA SER A 2 -28.05 -13.57 2.31
C SER A 2 -27.12 -14.60 1.66
N LYS A 3 -26.65 -14.32 0.46
CA LYS A 3 -25.51 -15.05 -0.10
C LYS A 3 -24.31 -14.74 0.82
N GLU A 4 -23.94 -15.68 1.69
CA GLU A 4 -22.59 -15.73 2.20
C GLU A 4 -21.68 -16.00 1.02
N ARG A 5 -21.27 -14.97 0.35
CA ARG A 5 -20.26 -15.08 -0.70
C ARG A 5 -18.93 -15.35 0.01
N GLY A 6 -18.41 -16.56 -0.13
CA GLY A 6 -17.05 -16.90 0.28
C GLY A 6 -15.97 -16.11 -0.48
N GLU A 7 -16.38 -15.22 -1.34
CA GLU A 7 -15.56 -14.36 -2.19
C GLU A 7 -15.17 -13.07 -1.49
N ALA A 8 -13.94 -12.62 -1.73
CA ALA A 8 -13.39 -11.44 -1.09
C ALA A 8 -12.59 -10.59 -2.09
N PHE A 9 -12.55 -9.30 -1.85
CA PHE A 9 -11.57 -8.40 -2.45
C PHE A 9 -10.43 -8.16 -1.45
N ILE A 10 -9.20 -8.42 -1.86
CA ILE A 10 -7.99 -8.14 -1.10
C ILE A 10 -7.27 -7.04 -1.84
N PHE A 11 -7.14 -5.89 -1.21
CA PHE A 11 -6.54 -4.69 -1.79
C PHE A 11 -5.14 -4.46 -1.24
N ASP A 12 -4.21 -4.09 -2.11
CA ASP A 12 -3.07 -3.30 -1.67
C ASP A 12 -3.54 -1.89 -1.28
N LEU A 13 -2.70 -1.13 -0.59
CA LEU A 13 -3.00 0.25 -0.18
C LEU A 13 -2.33 1.27 -1.12
N ASP A 14 -1.00 1.23 -1.13
CA ASP A 14 -0.14 2.24 -1.74
C ASP A 14 -0.12 2.09 -3.27
N GLY A 15 -0.55 3.13 -4.01
CA GLY A 15 -0.68 3.03 -5.47
C GLY A 15 -1.95 2.31 -5.96
N THR A 16 -2.78 1.83 -5.03
CA THR A 16 -4.02 1.09 -5.32
C THR A 16 -5.25 1.81 -4.78
N LEU A 17 -5.31 2.06 -3.50
CA LEU A 17 -6.38 2.82 -2.85
C LEU A 17 -5.97 4.26 -2.59
N PHE A 18 -4.70 4.49 -2.28
CA PHE A 18 -4.17 5.74 -1.77
C PHE A 18 -3.03 6.28 -2.62
N GLN A 19 -3.03 7.60 -2.85
CA GLN A 19 -1.98 8.34 -3.55
C GLN A 19 -0.83 8.63 -2.58
N THR A 20 0.02 7.63 -2.37
CA THR A 20 1.08 7.60 -1.35
C THR A 20 2.06 8.75 -1.45
N ASP A 21 2.36 9.20 -2.66
CA ASP A 21 3.33 10.27 -2.88
C ASP A 21 2.91 11.61 -2.27
N LEU A 22 1.61 11.86 -2.13
CA LEU A 22 1.10 13.09 -1.51
C LEU A 22 1.38 13.18 0.00
N VAL A 23 1.73 12.07 0.65
CA VAL A 23 2.07 12.01 2.07
C VAL A 23 3.53 11.61 2.28
N ALA A 24 3.98 10.53 1.65
CA ALA A 24 5.30 9.98 1.90
C ALA A 24 6.44 10.90 1.45
N VAL A 25 6.26 11.65 0.34
CA VAL A 25 7.28 12.59 -0.14
C VAL A 25 7.47 13.78 0.83
N PRO A 26 6.43 14.56 1.18
CA PRO A 26 6.59 15.65 2.14
C PRO A 26 7.03 15.17 3.53
N ALA A 27 6.55 14.02 4.00
CA ALA A 27 6.99 13.41 5.25
C ALA A 27 8.49 13.09 5.21
N PHE A 28 8.98 12.50 4.12
CA PHE A 28 10.40 12.22 3.96
C PHE A 28 11.26 13.50 4.03
N HIS A 29 10.85 14.56 3.36
CA HIS A 29 11.59 15.83 3.41
C HIS A 29 11.58 16.45 4.81
N ARG A 30 10.52 16.29 5.62
CA ARG A 30 10.49 16.68 7.03
C ARG A 30 11.52 15.88 7.83
N THR A 31 11.49 14.56 7.69
CA THR A 31 12.43 13.63 8.34
C THR A 31 13.88 13.96 7.99
N HIS A 32 14.18 14.13 6.70
CA HIS A 32 15.54 14.44 6.24
C HIS A 32 16.05 15.75 6.83
N ARG A 33 15.24 16.80 6.87
CA ARG A 33 15.59 18.09 7.50
C ARG A 33 15.91 17.91 8.97
N ARG A 34 15.09 17.18 9.72
CA ARG A 34 15.33 16.88 11.15
C ARG A 34 16.64 16.13 11.37
N LEU A 35 16.96 15.16 10.51
CA LEU A 35 18.23 14.43 10.58
C LEU A 35 19.44 15.35 10.38
N GLN A 36 19.36 16.30 9.45
CA GLN A 36 20.40 17.30 9.23
C GLN A 36 20.53 18.24 10.43
N GLU A 37 19.44 18.78 10.97
CA GLU A 37 19.41 19.65 12.14
C GLU A 37 19.99 18.98 13.39
N GLN A 38 19.81 17.68 13.53
CA GLN A 38 20.37 16.90 14.65
C GLN A 38 21.79 16.35 14.37
N GLY A 39 22.36 16.64 13.20
CA GLY A 39 23.70 16.16 12.82
C GLY A 39 23.80 14.65 12.57
N LEU A 40 22.67 13.97 12.43
CA LEU A 40 22.62 12.51 12.25
C LEU A 40 22.91 12.08 10.81
N TYR A 41 22.65 12.94 9.84
CA TYR A 41 22.96 12.74 8.44
C TYR A 41 23.16 14.06 7.72
N GLN A 42 24.21 14.16 6.87
CA GLN A 42 24.60 15.40 6.18
C GLN A 42 24.57 15.27 4.64
N GLY A 43 23.95 14.18 4.12
CA GLY A 43 23.77 14.01 2.68
C GLY A 43 22.79 15.02 2.08
N ASN A 44 22.86 15.19 0.76
CA ASN A 44 21.89 16.01 0.05
C ASN A 44 20.47 15.40 0.13
N PRO A 45 19.41 16.22 0.23
CA PRO A 45 18.05 15.72 0.20
C PRO A 45 17.78 15.05 -1.15
N PRO A 46 17.20 13.84 -1.16
CA PRO A 46 16.72 13.20 -2.39
C PRO A 46 15.66 14.03 -3.08
N THR A 47 15.58 13.92 -4.41
CA THR A 47 14.46 14.49 -5.16
C THR A 47 13.17 13.71 -4.91
N ASP A 48 12.01 14.30 -5.23
CA ASP A 48 10.71 13.64 -5.11
C ASP A 48 10.67 12.34 -5.91
N GLU A 49 11.25 12.30 -7.11
CA GLU A 49 11.34 11.09 -7.94
C GLU A 49 12.20 10.00 -7.28
N GLN A 50 13.27 10.38 -6.60
CA GLN A 50 14.08 9.44 -5.83
C GLN A 50 13.29 8.85 -4.66
N VAL A 51 12.54 9.68 -3.93
CA VAL A 51 11.66 9.21 -2.85
C VAL A 51 10.58 8.28 -3.41
N LYS A 52 9.90 8.67 -4.49
CA LYS A 52 8.90 7.80 -5.15
C LYS A 52 9.49 6.47 -5.62
N SER A 53 10.74 6.46 -6.04
CA SER A 53 11.39 5.26 -6.57
C SER A 53 11.61 4.14 -5.55
N VAL A 54 11.47 4.41 -4.27
CA VAL A 54 11.64 3.39 -3.20
C VAL A 54 10.31 2.83 -2.68
N PHE A 55 9.17 3.34 -3.14
CA PHE A 55 7.87 2.84 -2.69
C PHE A 55 7.72 1.34 -3.01
N GLY A 56 7.31 0.56 -2.02
CA GLY A 56 7.18 -0.89 -2.10
C GLY A 56 8.50 -1.67 -1.96
N MET A 57 9.64 -0.99 -1.70
CA MET A 57 10.89 -1.65 -1.31
C MET A 57 10.84 -2.09 0.16
N THR A 58 11.78 -2.95 0.53
CA THR A 58 12.03 -3.27 1.94
C THR A 58 12.65 -2.08 2.66
N PRO A 59 12.46 -1.91 3.98
CA PRO A 59 13.03 -0.80 4.74
C PRO A 59 14.54 -0.62 4.52
N ASP A 60 15.31 -1.71 4.55
CA ASP A 60 16.77 -1.65 4.32
C ASP A 60 17.09 -1.08 2.93
N GLY A 61 16.38 -1.55 1.90
CA GLY A 61 16.56 -1.05 0.52
C GLY A 61 16.21 0.43 0.37
N VAL A 62 15.19 0.89 1.09
CA VAL A 62 14.79 2.30 1.13
C VAL A 62 15.95 3.16 1.64
N TRP A 63 16.49 2.83 2.82
CA TRP A 63 17.51 3.66 3.47
C TRP A 63 18.87 3.58 2.78
N GLU A 64 19.26 2.44 2.22
CA GLU A 64 20.46 2.35 1.38
C GLU A 64 20.38 3.28 0.16
N ARG A 65 19.21 3.41 -0.42
CA ARG A 65 19.01 4.23 -1.62
C ARG A 65 18.87 5.73 -1.31
N LEU A 66 18.12 6.08 -0.26
CA LEU A 66 17.81 7.48 0.05
C LEU A 66 18.85 8.13 0.98
N MET A 67 19.57 7.34 1.77
CA MET A 67 20.59 7.82 2.71
C MET A 67 21.89 7.00 2.59
N PRO A 68 22.52 6.98 1.41
CA PRO A 68 23.74 6.22 1.22
C PRO A 68 24.84 6.68 2.18
N GLY A 69 25.48 5.69 2.84
CA GLY A 69 26.55 5.96 3.80
C GLY A 69 26.09 6.45 5.18
N ALA A 70 24.78 6.52 5.45
CA ALA A 70 24.29 6.76 6.80
C ALA A 70 24.59 5.58 7.72
N SER A 71 24.81 5.84 9.02
CA SER A 71 24.94 4.78 10.01
C SER A 71 23.61 4.03 10.19
N ASP A 72 23.69 2.78 10.64
CA ASP A 72 22.49 1.97 10.92
C ASP A 72 21.59 2.62 11.99
N GLU A 73 22.20 3.31 12.96
CA GLU A 73 21.48 4.08 13.96
C GLU A 73 20.69 5.24 13.32
N ALA A 74 21.33 6.00 12.42
CA ALA A 74 20.67 7.10 11.71
C ALA A 74 19.54 6.59 10.82
N LYS A 75 19.72 5.45 10.13
CA LYS A 75 18.66 4.81 9.31
C LYS A 75 17.48 4.38 10.16
N LYS A 76 17.71 3.78 11.34
CA LYS A 76 16.66 3.39 12.27
C LYS A 76 15.88 4.60 12.79
N ILE A 77 16.57 5.64 13.18
CA ILE A 77 15.93 6.90 13.63
C ILE A 77 15.11 7.50 12.46
N ALA A 78 15.66 7.49 11.26
CA ALA A 78 14.99 7.97 10.06
C ALA A 78 13.69 7.20 9.78
N ASP A 79 13.72 5.87 9.92
CA ASP A 79 12.54 5.01 9.70
C ASP A 79 11.41 5.34 10.69
N ASP A 80 11.75 5.50 11.97
CA ASP A 80 10.76 5.86 13.00
C ASP A 80 10.23 7.29 12.82
N TRP A 81 11.07 8.23 12.45
CA TRP A 81 10.66 9.61 12.22
C TRP A 81 9.83 9.74 10.94
N TRP A 82 10.18 9.03 9.87
CA TRP A 82 9.39 9.07 8.64
C TRP A 82 7.96 8.57 8.88
N LEU A 83 7.80 7.45 9.62
CA LEU A 83 6.47 7.01 10.02
C LEU A 83 5.71 8.09 10.80
N GLN A 84 6.37 8.74 11.76
CA GLN A 84 5.72 9.80 12.55
C GLN A 84 5.32 10.98 11.65
N ASP A 85 6.24 11.43 10.79
CA ASP A 85 5.98 12.53 9.86
C ASP A 85 4.87 12.18 8.84
N GLU A 86 4.74 10.91 8.41
CA GLU A 86 3.59 10.44 7.60
C GLU A 86 2.27 10.54 8.36
N LEU A 87 2.25 10.11 9.63
CA LEU A 87 1.07 10.21 10.48
C LEU A 87 0.69 11.67 10.75
N ASP A 88 1.66 12.54 10.94
CA ASP A 88 1.44 13.97 11.12
C ASP A 88 0.90 14.62 9.85
N CYS A 89 1.42 14.28 8.67
CA CYS A 89 0.88 14.72 7.38
C CYS A 89 -0.58 14.30 7.20
N LEU A 90 -0.92 13.05 7.54
CA LEU A 90 -2.31 12.57 7.50
C LEU A 90 -3.21 13.35 8.47
N ALA A 91 -2.73 13.64 9.69
CA ALA A 91 -3.45 14.41 10.69
C ALA A 91 -3.67 15.88 10.27
N GLU A 92 -2.77 16.43 9.48
CA GLU A 92 -2.88 17.75 8.84
C GLU A 92 -3.85 17.76 7.63
N GLY A 93 -4.42 16.60 7.27
CA GLY A 93 -5.36 16.45 6.15
C GLY A 93 -4.68 16.31 4.80
N MET A 94 -3.40 15.95 4.76
CA MET A 94 -2.69 15.65 3.52
C MET A 94 -3.04 14.26 2.98
N GLY A 95 -2.85 14.10 1.67
CA GLY A 95 -3.11 12.83 0.98
C GLY A 95 -4.50 12.77 0.35
N GLU A 96 -4.68 11.85 -0.56
CA GLU A 96 -5.94 11.62 -1.28
C GLU A 96 -6.09 10.13 -1.60
N LEU A 97 -7.32 9.64 -1.60
CA LEU A 97 -7.64 8.36 -2.25
C LEU A 97 -7.59 8.54 -3.77
N TYR A 98 -7.35 7.47 -4.50
CA TYR A 98 -7.55 7.52 -5.95
C TYR A 98 -9.01 7.80 -6.28
N PRO A 99 -9.31 8.49 -7.41
CA PRO A 99 -10.67 8.82 -7.80
C PRO A 99 -11.60 7.59 -7.83
N GLY A 100 -12.71 7.69 -7.10
CA GLY A 100 -13.74 6.64 -7.06
C GLY A 100 -13.49 5.51 -6.07
N VAL A 101 -12.40 5.49 -5.32
CA VAL A 101 -12.09 4.45 -4.32
C VAL A 101 -13.13 4.42 -3.21
N ASP A 102 -13.43 5.58 -2.62
CA ASP A 102 -14.41 5.71 -1.54
C ASP A 102 -15.78 5.12 -1.92
N ARG A 103 -16.33 5.61 -3.03
CA ARG A 103 -17.62 5.16 -3.56
C ARG A 103 -17.57 3.70 -4.01
N GLY A 104 -16.47 3.29 -4.63
CA GLY A 104 -16.32 1.91 -5.13
C GLY A 104 -16.27 0.91 -3.99
N LEU A 105 -15.50 1.17 -2.95
CA LEU A 105 -15.44 0.32 -1.74
C LEU A 105 -16.83 0.23 -1.07
N GLU A 106 -17.53 1.35 -0.95
CA GLU A 106 -18.90 1.37 -0.39
C GLU A 106 -19.84 0.46 -1.18
N VAL A 107 -19.82 0.55 -2.51
CA VAL A 107 -20.69 -0.26 -3.38
C VAL A 107 -20.35 -1.75 -3.23
N ILE A 108 -19.07 -2.13 -3.32
CA ILE A 108 -18.63 -3.52 -3.21
C ILE A 108 -19.00 -4.08 -1.82
N HIS A 109 -18.80 -3.29 -0.76
CA HIS A 109 -19.20 -3.67 0.60
C HIS A 109 -20.71 -3.89 0.72
N ARG A 110 -21.55 -2.99 0.17
CA ARG A 110 -23.01 -3.12 0.16
C ARG A 110 -23.53 -4.32 -0.64
N GLN A 111 -22.77 -4.78 -1.63
CA GLN A 111 -23.05 -6.01 -2.38
C GLN A 111 -22.77 -7.28 -1.58
N GLY A 112 -22.23 -7.16 -0.36
CA GLY A 112 -21.96 -8.26 0.56
C GLY A 112 -20.62 -8.96 0.35
N PHE A 113 -19.69 -8.35 -0.41
CA PHE A 113 -18.31 -8.84 -0.49
C PHE A 113 -17.55 -8.50 0.79
N ARG A 114 -16.67 -9.39 1.21
CA ARG A 114 -15.70 -9.12 2.27
C ARG A 114 -14.52 -8.36 1.70
N LEU A 115 -14.13 -7.27 2.36
CA LEU A 115 -13.01 -6.45 1.94
C LEU A 115 -11.85 -6.61 2.91
N PHE A 116 -10.64 -6.70 2.39
CA PHE A 116 -9.41 -6.82 3.14
C PHE A 116 -8.34 -5.87 2.57
N VAL A 117 -7.43 -5.46 3.44
CA VAL A 117 -6.18 -4.82 3.03
C VAL A 117 -5.03 -5.76 3.31
N ALA A 118 -4.11 -5.91 2.35
CA ALA A 118 -2.84 -6.59 2.49
C ALA A 118 -1.72 -5.68 1.96
N SER A 119 -1.01 -4.99 2.84
CA SER A 119 0.01 -3.99 2.49
C SER A 119 1.37 -4.34 3.06
N ASN A 120 2.44 -3.95 2.34
CA ASN A 120 3.82 -3.99 2.83
C ASN A 120 4.14 -2.79 3.74
N GLY A 121 3.27 -1.79 3.82
CA GLY A 121 3.42 -0.63 4.69
C GLY A 121 3.38 -0.99 6.18
N ARG A 122 3.94 -0.12 7.03
CA ARG A 122 3.92 -0.29 8.50
C ARG A 122 2.47 -0.19 9.02
N ALA A 123 2.11 -1.03 9.97
CA ALA A 123 0.72 -1.12 10.48
C ALA A 123 0.14 0.22 10.98
N PRO A 124 0.86 1.07 11.72
CA PRO A 124 0.35 2.38 12.13
C PRO A 124 0.00 3.28 10.94
N TYR A 125 0.85 3.29 9.89
CA TYR A 125 0.61 4.04 8.66
C TYR A 125 -0.64 3.52 7.93
N VAL A 126 -0.69 2.21 7.62
CA VAL A 126 -1.83 1.60 6.93
C VAL A 126 -3.15 1.91 7.64
N ARG A 127 -3.18 1.74 8.98
CA ARG A 127 -4.37 2.06 9.78
C ARG A 127 -4.64 3.56 9.83
N GLY A 128 -3.58 4.38 9.82
CA GLY A 128 -3.65 5.84 9.78
C GLY A 128 -4.37 6.32 8.52
N VAL A 129 -3.94 5.86 7.34
CA VAL A 129 -4.58 6.18 6.06
C VAL A 129 -6.06 5.79 6.07
N LEU A 130 -6.38 4.54 6.40
CA LEU A 130 -7.77 4.06 6.38
C LEU A 130 -8.69 4.84 7.34
N ARG A 131 -8.15 5.29 8.48
CA ARG A 131 -8.89 6.13 9.44
C ARG A 131 -9.06 7.55 8.95
N ALA A 132 -8.00 8.17 8.42
CA ALA A 132 -8.02 9.55 7.92
C ALA A 132 -9.11 9.74 6.85
N PHE A 133 -9.32 8.73 6.00
CA PHE A 133 -10.33 8.77 4.93
C PHE A 133 -11.66 8.12 5.31
N GLY A 134 -11.85 7.68 6.57
CA GLY A 134 -13.12 7.14 7.05
C GLY A 134 -13.54 5.79 6.45
N ILE A 135 -12.62 5.07 5.82
CA ILE A 135 -12.92 3.81 5.10
C ILE A 135 -12.61 2.54 5.90
N SER A 136 -12.05 2.67 7.10
CA SER A 136 -11.64 1.52 7.94
C SER A 136 -12.77 0.53 8.23
N SER A 137 -14.00 1.03 8.42
CA SER A 137 -15.15 0.21 8.80
C SER A 137 -15.66 -0.72 7.69
N TRP A 138 -15.25 -0.50 6.44
CA TRP A 138 -15.62 -1.37 5.33
C TRP A 138 -14.77 -2.63 5.25
N PHE A 139 -13.61 -2.64 5.90
CA PHE A 139 -12.68 -3.76 5.83
C PHE A 139 -12.92 -4.77 6.95
N THR A 140 -13.09 -6.03 6.58
CA THR A 140 -13.20 -7.17 7.49
C THR A 140 -11.87 -7.43 8.21
N GLY A 141 -10.73 -7.14 7.56
CA GLY A 141 -9.40 -7.29 8.13
C GLY A 141 -8.37 -6.42 7.43
N ILE A 142 -7.39 -5.95 8.21
CA ILE A 142 -6.28 -5.11 7.75
C ILE A 142 -4.99 -5.83 8.12
N TYR A 143 -4.22 -6.20 7.12
CA TYR A 143 -2.98 -6.97 7.25
C TYR A 143 -1.81 -6.14 6.75
N SER A 144 -0.81 -5.99 7.61
CA SER A 144 0.46 -5.32 7.32
C SER A 144 1.60 -6.30 7.52
N ALA A 145 2.57 -6.30 6.61
CA ALA A 145 3.66 -7.28 6.63
C ALA A 145 4.40 -7.30 7.98
N GLY A 146 4.88 -6.18 8.49
CA GLY A 146 5.66 -6.14 9.73
C GLY A 146 4.88 -6.56 11.00
N GLU A 147 3.55 -6.37 11.03
CA GLU A 147 2.72 -6.65 12.21
C GLU A 147 2.57 -8.15 12.50
N ARG A 148 2.66 -8.99 11.46
CA ARG A 148 2.46 -10.44 11.54
C ARG A 148 3.77 -11.23 11.44
N GLU A 149 4.91 -10.56 11.54
CA GLU A 149 6.25 -11.14 11.30
C GLU A 149 6.35 -11.85 9.93
N VAL A 150 5.54 -11.42 8.98
CA VAL A 150 5.50 -11.92 7.60
C VAL A 150 5.96 -10.80 6.69
N PHE A 151 7.11 -10.98 6.06
CA PHE A 151 7.74 -9.99 5.17
C PHE A 151 7.57 -10.32 3.68
N ASP A 152 6.75 -11.31 3.36
CA ASP A 152 6.42 -11.75 2.01
C ASP A 152 4.91 -11.62 1.79
N LYS A 153 4.52 -10.82 0.80
CA LYS A 153 3.10 -10.56 0.48
C LYS A 153 2.34 -11.84 0.14
N ASN A 154 3.00 -12.84 -0.48
CA ASN A 154 2.36 -14.12 -0.78
C ASN A 154 1.88 -14.81 0.50
N ARG A 155 2.76 -14.84 1.52
CA ARG A 155 2.45 -15.43 2.82
C ARG A 155 1.44 -14.60 3.60
N LEU A 156 1.49 -13.27 3.48
CA LEU A 156 0.55 -12.37 4.13
C LEU A 156 -0.88 -12.63 3.62
N VAL A 157 -1.05 -12.73 2.30
CA VAL A 157 -2.34 -13.06 1.66
C VAL A 157 -2.78 -14.47 2.03
N ALA A 158 -1.88 -15.46 2.02
CA ALA A 158 -2.20 -16.82 2.44
C ALA A 158 -2.70 -16.89 3.90
N LEU A 159 -2.06 -16.15 4.82
CA LEU A 159 -2.45 -16.06 6.22
C LEU A 159 -3.84 -15.44 6.37
N LEU A 160 -4.09 -14.31 5.70
CA LEU A 160 -5.39 -13.64 5.65
C LEU A 160 -6.48 -14.60 5.17
N MET A 161 -6.27 -15.25 4.04
CA MET A 161 -7.23 -16.20 3.46
C MET A 161 -7.55 -17.35 4.41
N LYS A 162 -6.54 -17.88 5.09
CA LYS A 162 -6.69 -18.96 6.07
C LYS A 162 -7.48 -18.51 7.30
N GLU A 163 -7.12 -17.37 7.90
CA GLU A 163 -7.77 -16.85 9.13
C GLU A 163 -9.24 -16.52 8.89
N HIS A 164 -9.56 -16.01 7.69
CA HIS A 164 -10.93 -15.61 7.33
C HIS A 164 -11.67 -16.62 6.46
N GLN A 165 -11.11 -17.81 6.22
CA GLN A 165 -11.74 -18.85 5.38
C GLN A 165 -12.16 -18.30 4.00
N VAL A 166 -11.28 -17.50 3.37
CA VAL A 166 -11.45 -17.02 2.00
C VAL A 166 -10.98 -18.09 1.05
N ASN A 167 -11.85 -18.58 0.15
CA ASN A 167 -11.54 -19.65 -0.78
C ASN A 167 -11.43 -19.16 -2.23
N SER A 168 -11.95 -17.98 -2.53
CA SER A 168 -11.91 -17.35 -3.86
C SER A 168 -12.06 -15.83 -3.74
N GLY A 169 -11.69 -15.12 -4.80
CA GLY A 169 -11.82 -13.66 -4.84
C GLY A 169 -10.77 -13.01 -5.71
N TRP A 170 -10.50 -11.75 -5.41
CA TRP A 170 -9.63 -10.91 -6.21
C TRP A 170 -8.50 -10.32 -5.35
N MET A 171 -7.28 -10.35 -5.90
CA MET A 171 -6.16 -9.52 -5.46
C MET A 171 -6.12 -8.29 -6.36
N VAL A 172 -6.23 -7.11 -5.77
CA VAL A 172 -6.22 -5.81 -6.46
C VAL A 172 -4.98 -5.06 -6.02
N GLY A 173 -4.11 -4.72 -6.95
CA GLY A 173 -2.85 -4.06 -6.64
C GLY A 173 -2.16 -3.48 -7.86
N ASP A 174 -1.09 -2.73 -7.62
CA ASP A 174 -0.36 -1.98 -8.64
C ASP A 174 1.07 -2.47 -8.88
N ARG A 175 1.48 -3.54 -8.17
CA ARG A 175 2.86 -4.05 -8.17
C ARG A 175 2.95 -5.53 -8.53
N SER A 176 4.14 -5.91 -8.99
CA SER A 176 4.48 -7.32 -9.26
C SER A 176 4.33 -8.21 -8.02
N SER A 177 4.55 -7.66 -6.82
CA SER A 177 4.29 -8.37 -5.56
C SER A 177 2.82 -8.72 -5.37
N ASP A 178 1.88 -7.89 -5.84
CA ASP A 178 0.44 -8.16 -5.80
C ASP A 178 0.06 -9.24 -6.79
N VAL A 179 0.62 -9.15 -8.00
CA VAL A 179 0.41 -10.19 -9.02
C VAL A 179 0.89 -11.53 -8.51
N GLN A 180 2.11 -11.60 -7.96
CA GLN A 180 2.66 -12.82 -7.38
C GLN A 180 1.81 -13.35 -6.22
N ALA A 181 1.40 -12.48 -5.30
CA ALA A 181 0.58 -12.85 -4.16
C ALA A 181 -0.79 -13.40 -4.59
N GLY A 182 -1.46 -12.75 -5.54
CA GLY A 182 -2.73 -13.23 -6.07
C GLY A 182 -2.60 -14.58 -6.76
N LYS A 183 -1.62 -14.74 -7.65
CA LYS A 183 -1.38 -16.01 -8.38
C LYS A 183 -0.99 -17.15 -7.45
N ALA A 184 -0.08 -16.91 -6.51
CA ALA A 184 0.36 -17.92 -5.54
C ALA A 184 -0.79 -18.44 -4.65
N ASN A 185 -1.83 -17.63 -4.46
CA ASN A 185 -2.99 -17.97 -3.63
C ASN A 185 -4.26 -18.29 -4.42
N GLY A 186 -4.17 -18.47 -5.75
CA GLY A 186 -5.29 -18.87 -6.59
C GLY A 186 -6.38 -17.80 -6.74
N LEU A 187 -6.04 -16.53 -6.53
CA LEU A 187 -6.95 -15.40 -6.71
C LEU A 187 -6.92 -14.88 -8.15
N THR A 188 -8.02 -14.28 -8.59
CA THR A 188 -8.02 -13.48 -9.81
C THR A 188 -7.29 -12.16 -9.54
N VAL A 189 -6.28 -11.82 -10.36
CA VAL A 189 -5.46 -10.64 -10.17
C VAL A 189 -5.96 -9.49 -11.04
N ILE A 190 -6.21 -8.36 -10.41
CA ILE A 190 -6.58 -7.09 -11.06
C ILE A 190 -5.46 -6.10 -10.84
N GLY A 191 -4.76 -5.75 -11.92
CA GLY A 191 -3.66 -4.80 -11.90
C GLY A 191 -4.13 -3.36 -12.11
N CYS A 192 -3.76 -2.46 -11.20
CA CYS A 192 -4.08 -1.03 -11.25
C CYS A 192 -2.99 -0.26 -11.98
N ARG A 193 -3.29 0.37 -13.13
CA ARG A 193 -2.31 1.13 -13.93
C ARG A 193 -2.32 2.63 -13.65
N TYR A 194 -3.22 3.12 -12.83
CA TYR A 194 -3.44 4.55 -12.63
C TYR A 194 -2.48 5.21 -11.62
N ALA A 195 -1.64 4.43 -10.94
CA ALA A 195 -0.68 4.98 -9.97
C ALA A 195 0.38 5.91 -10.58
N GLY A 196 0.78 5.64 -11.84
CA GLY A 196 1.65 6.55 -12.60
C GLY A 196 3.06 6.75 -12.04
N PHE A 197 3.57 5.85 -11.19
CA PHE A 197 4.90 5.97 -10.61
C PHE A 197 6.00 5.66 -11.65
N PRO A 198 7.16 6.36 -11.59
CA PRO A 198 8.23 6.19 -12.57
C PRO A 198 8.71 4.74 -12.75
N ARG A 199 8.65 3.92 -11.69
CA ARG A 199 9.06 2.52 -11.72
C ARG A 199 8.20 1.61 -12.60
N PHE A 200 7.05 2.07 -13.02
CA PHE A 200 6.16 1.34 -13.92
C PHE A 200 6.50 1.56 -15.40
N SER A 201 7.52 2.36 -15.69
CA SER A 201 7.89 2.73 -17.04
C SER A 201 8.30 1.57 -17.94
N ASP A 202 8.76 0.44 -17.37
CA ASP A 202 9.12 -0.76 -18.14
C ASP A 202 7.92 -1.66 -18.46
N GLY A 203 6.72 -1.34 -17.95
CA GLY A 203 5.47 -2.04 -18.22
C GLY A 203 5.35 -3.45 -17.63
N LYS A 204 6.34 -3.91 -16.84
CA LYS A 204 6.39 -5.29 -16.35
C LYS A 204 5.79 -5.51 -14.96
N GLU A 205 5.55 -4.43 -14.21
CA GLU A 205 5.03 -4.53 -12.84
C GLU A 205 3.72 -5.34 -12.76
N LEU A 206 2.90 -5.26 -13.79
CA LEU A 206 1.60 -5.93 -13.84
C LEU A 206 1.56 -7.12 -14.81
N GLU A 207 2.74 -7.60 -15.25
CA GLU A 207 2.82 -8.79 -16.10
C GLU A 207 2.24 -10.01 -15.36
N GLY A 208 1.32 -10.72 -16.01
CA GLY A 208 0.62 -11.86 -15.42
C GLY A 208 -0.68 -11.52 -14.68
N ALA A 209 -1.06 -10.25 -14.55
CA ALA A 209 -2.40 -9.91 -14.07
C ALA A 209 -3.49 -10.43 -15.02
N ASP A 210 -4.62 -10.89 -14.48
CA ASP A 210 -5.75 -11.41 -15.29
C ASP A 210 -6.52 -10.29 -15.96
N ARG A 211 -6.55 -9.12 -15.31
CA ARG A 211 -7.18 -7.89 -15.82
C ARG A 211 -6.36 -6.68 -15.43
N LEU A 212 -6.41 -5.64 -16.26
CA LEU A 212 -5.85 -4.34 -15.98
C LEU A 212 -6.98 -3.32 -15.96
N ILE A 213 -6.90 -2.38 -15.01
CA ILE A 213 -7.84 -1.27 -14.88
C ILE A 213 -7.08 0.06 -14.87
N ASP A 214 -7.66 1.06 -15.51
CA ASP A 214 -7.12 2.43 -15.57
C ASP A 214 -7.85 3.39 -14.62
N SER A 215 -8.92 2.90 -13.97
CA SER A 215 -9.63 3.60 -12.90
C SER A 215 -10.24 2.59 -11.92
N PHE A 216 -10.36 3.00 -10.65
CA PHE A 216 -10.96 2.14 -9.62
C PHE A 216 -12.43 1.81 -9.93
N SER A 217 -13.15 2.70 -10.60
CA SER A 217 -14.56 2.49 -10.95
C SER A 217 -14.80 1.28 -11.87
N GLU A 218 -13.79 0.83 -12.62
CA GLU A 218 -13.91 -0.36 -13.46
C GLU A 218 -14.12 -1.64 -12.66
N LEU A 219 -13.69 -1.68 -11.36
CA LEU A 219 -13.98 -2.81 -10.47
C LEU A 219 -15.48 -3.07 -10.31
N LEU A 220 -16.31 -2.03 -10.37
CA LEU A 220 -17.75 -2.16 -10.19
C LEU A 220 -18.41 -3.00 -11.29
N THR A 221 -17.81 -3.03 -12.48
CA THR A 221 -18.30 -3.88 -13.59
C THR A 221 -17.97 -5.35 -13.39
N LEU A 222 -17.04 -5.67 -12.51
CA LEU A 222 -16.60 -7.03 -12.21
C LEU A 222 -17.34 -7.65 -11.02
N ALA A 223 -17.91 -6.80 -10.17
CA ALA A 223 -18.66 -7.19 -8.98
C ALA A 223 -20.16 -7.38 -9.25
N GLY A 224 -20.61 -7.16 -10.50
CA GLY A 224 -22.00 -7.23 -10.97
C GLY A 224 -22.51 -8.60 -11.35
#